data_d3cea860a01ae3e25aa46edd59533dfc
#
_entry.id   d3cea860a01ae3e25aa46edd59533dfc
#
_cell.length_a   1.000
_cell.length_b   1.000
_cell.length_c   1.000
_cell.angle_alpha   90.00
_cell.angle_beta   90.00
_cell.angle_gamma   90.00
#
_symmetry.space_group_name_H-M   'P 1'
#
loop_
_entity.id
_entity.type
_entity.pdbx_description
1 polymer ?
#
loop_
_entity_poly.entity_id
_entity_poly.type
_entity_poly.pdbx_seq_one_letter_code
_entity_poly.pdbx_strand_id
1 'polypeptide(L)'
;KLSWKQDAWKSLNTKIYSLYSSVGSMKLSTAYNLKSTTVSDSTKATVKAGNNAPTGTQQLNILKVAQAGYLTGAQLSSKTTTSTTLAELGYTGGDAKINLTKGDGTTKEITLTQGSTVGDVIASLKDAGVSANYDATNHRIFISSKDTGKDNDFTLTGGNTEGARALYQLGLSVGSDATNATYKSYTQYYDADGNKVTGTEQKVTAKANKNVQPYSTKCQIDNVCLLYTS
;
A
#
# COMPACT_ATOMS: atom_id res chain seq x y z
N LYS A 1 -35.18 -58.33 4.12
CA LYS A 1 -36.42 -57.69 3.64
C LYS A 1 -36.87 -56.51 4.50
N LEU A 2 -36.75 -56.57 5.85
CA LEU A 2 -37.18 -55.49 6.72
C LEU A 2 -36.30 -54.24 6.59
N SER A 3 -34.97 -54.43 6.58
CA SER A 3 -34.02 -53.32 6.43
C SER A 3 -34.22 -52.57 5.09
N TRP A 4 -34.49 -53.31 4.03
CA TRP A 4 -34.75 -52.72 2.71
C TRP A 4 -36.00 -51.83 2.67
N LYS A 5 -37.03 -52.22 3.41
CA LYS A 5 -38.23 -51.38 3.58
C LYS A 5 -37.90 -50.13 4.41
N GLN A 6 -37.12 -50.30 5.49
CA GLN A 6 -36.71 -49.16 6.32
C GLN A 6 -35.85 -48.14 5.52
N ASP A 7 -34.94 -48.61 4.69
CA ASP A 7 -34.11 -47.74 3.86
C ASP A 7 -34.91 -47.00 2.80
N ALA A 8 -35.89 -47.70 2.19
CA ALA A 8 -36.82 -47.09 1.26
C ALA A 8 -37.68 -45.99 1.93
N TRP A 9 -38.17 -46.24 3.14
CA TRP A 9 -38.94 -45.28 3.92
C TRP A 9 -38.06 -44.05 4.33
N LYS A 10 -36.82 -44.27 4.77
CA LYS A 10 -35.88 -43.20 5.08
C LYS A 10 -35.58 -42.32 3.85
N SER A 11 -35.34 -42.97 2.71
CA SER A 11 -35.10 -42.27 1.45
C SER A 11 -36.30 -41.43 1.01
N LEU A 12 -37.49 -41.99 1.11
CA LEU A 12 -38.74 -41.27 0.79
C LEU A 12 -38.96 -40.09 1.73
N ASN A 13 -38.76 -40.27 3.04
CA ASN A 13 -38.91 -39.23 4.03
C ASN A 13 -37.90 -38.06 3.76
N THR A 14 -36.65 -38.37 3.43
CA THR A 14 -35.63 -37.37 3.07
C THR A 14 -36.08 -36.54 1.84
N LYS A 15 -36.61 -37.21 0.82
CA LYS A 15 -37.13 -36.52 -0.39
C LYS A 15 -38.33 -35.62 -0.09
N ILE A 16 -39.27 -36.12 0.72
CA ILE A 16 -40.45 -35.33 1.14
C ILE A 16 -40.01 -34.13 1.97
N TYR A 17 -39.06 -34.31 2.90
CA TYR A 17 -38.57 -33.22 3.71
C TYR A 17 -37.78 -32.16 2.87
N SER A 18 -37.03 -32.61 1.88
CA SER A 18 -36.34 -31.71 0.93
C SER A 18 -37.37 -30.90 0.11
N LEU A 19 -38.42 -31.54 -0.36
CA LEU A 19 -39.50 -30.85 -1.07
C LEU A 19 -40.22 -29.84 -0.16
N TYR A 20 -40.54 -30.23 1.06
CA TYR A 20 -41.17 -29.36 2.06
C TYR A 20 -40.29 -28.11 2.33
N SER A 21 -38.96 -28.30 2.53
CA SER A 21 -38.01 -27.19 2.74
C SER A 21 -37.93 -26.28 1.53
N SER A 22 -37.92 -26.86 0.32
CA SER A 22 -37.89 -26.08 -0.92
C SER A 22 -39.15 -25.23 -1.10
N VAL A 23 -40.30 -25.81 -0.86
CA VAL A 23 -41.60 -25.08 -0.89
C VAL A 23 -41.65 -24.04 0.23
N GLY A 24 -41.11 -24.35 1.41
CA GLY A 24 -41.00 -23.42 2.53
C GLY A 24 -40.20 -22.18 2.17
N SER A 25 -39.04 -22.34 1.51
CA SER A 25 -38.22 -21.21 1.04
C SER A 25 -38.92 -20.38 -0.05
N MET A 26 -39.76 -20.98 -0.86
CA MET A 26 -40.56 -20.26 -1.85
C MET A 26 -41.62 -19.32 -1.26
N LYS A 27 -42.02 -19.51 0.01
CA LYS A 27 -42.95 -18.59 0.69
C LYS A 27 -42.30 -17.28 1.10
N LEU A 28 -40.98 -17.22 1.11
CA LEU A 28 -40.26 -16.02 1.48
C LEU A 28 -40.20 -15.03 0.32
N SER A 29 -40.56 -13.78 0.56
CA SER A 29 -40.48 -12.71 -0.44
C SER A 29 -39.08 -12.51 -1.01
N THR A 30 -38.04 -12.87 -0.23
CA THR A 30 -36.66 -12.85 -0.66
C THR A 30 -36.34 -13.79 -1.83
N ALA A 31 -37.12 -14.87 -2.00
CA ALA A 31 -36.95 -15.79 -3.12
C ALA A 31 -37.36 -15.18 -4.47
N TYR A 32 -38.22 -14.15 -4.43
CA TYR A 32 -38.76 -13.51 -5.62
C TYR A 32 -38.19 -12.11 -5.88
N ASN A 33 -37.51 -11.54 -4.90
CA ASN A 33 -36.88 -10.20 -4.99
C ASN A 33 -35.42 -10.25 -5.51
N LEU A 34 -35.16 -11.18 -6.43
CA LEU A 34 -33.84 -11.24 -7.07
C LEU A 34 -33.68 -10.05 -8.02
N LYS A 35 -32.66 -9.25 -7.77
CA LYS A 35 -32.30 -8.13 -8.64
C LYS A 35 -31.13 -8.54 -9.51
N SER A 36 -31.26 -8.29 -10.80
CA SER A 36 -30.16 -8.43 -11.75
C SER A 36 -29.55 -7.06 -12.04
N THR A 37 -28.24 -7.00 -12.16
CA THR A 37 -27.52 -5.79 -12.51
C THR A 37 -26.74 -5.98 -13.80
N THR A 38 -26.79 -4.99 -14.67
CA THR A 38 -25.98 -4.92 -15.88
C THR A 38 -25.09 -3.69 -15.80
N VAL A 39 -23.86 -3.80 -16.24
CA VAL A 39 -22.89 -2.70 -16.30
C VAL A 39 -22.47 -2.53 -17.75
N SER A 40 -22.41 -1.29 -18.23
CA SER A 40 -22.02 -0.98 -19.62
C SER A 40 -20.57 -1.38 -19.93
N ASP A 41 -19.70 -1.35 -18.92
CA ASP A 41 -18.30 -1.77 -19.03
C ASP A 41 -17.88 -2.50 -17.75
N SER A 42 -17.90 -3.83 -17.82
CA SER A 42 -17.55 -4.71 -16.69
C SER A 42 -16.06 -4.68 -16.33
N THR A 43 -15.21 -4.11 -17.17
CA THR A 43 -13.77 -3.96 -16.88
C THR A 43 -13.52 -2.81 -15.92
N LYS A 44 -14.42 -1.84 -15.83
CA LYS A 44 -14.28 -0.63 -15.01
C LYS A 44 -14.99 -0.72 -13.67
N ALA A 45 -16.12 -1.41 -13.63
CA ALA A 45 -16.89 -1.54 -12.41
C ALA A 45 -17.72 -2.83 -12.37
N THR A 46 -17.88 -3.38 -11.18
CA THR A 46 -18.80 -4.49 -10.92
C THR A 46 -19.87 -4.01 -9.95
N VAL A 47 -21.14 -4.28 -10.26
CA VAL A 47 -22.26 -3.88 -9.41
C VAL A 47 -23.00 -5.11 -8.93
N LYS A 48 -23.32 -5.14 -7.65
CA LYS A 48 -24.21 -6.14 -7.04
C LYS A 48 -25.37 -5.41 -6.39
N ALA A 49 -26.59 -5.80 -6.72
CA ALA A 49 -27.77 -5.27 -6.08
C ALA A 49 -28.18 -6.16 -4.90
N GLY A 50 -28.50 -5.54 -3.77
CA GLY A 50 -29.19 -6.21 -2.67
C GLY A 50 -30.69 -6.34 -2.96
N ASN A 51 -31.40 -7.18 -2.17
CA ASN A 51 -32.83 -7.45 -2.36
C ASN A 51 -33.70 -6.18 -2.28
N ASN A 52 -33.27 -5.18 -1.55
CA ASN A 52 -33.98 -3.90 -1.37
C ASN A 52 -33.49 -2.78 -2.30
N ALA A 53 -32.64 -3.09 -3.27
CA ALA A 53 -32.15 -2.08 -4.20
C ALA A 53 -33.31 -1.53 -5.06
N PRO A 54 -33.41 -0.20 -5.22
CA PRO A 54 -34.40 0.40 -6.12
C PRO A 54 -34.10 -0.01 -7.57
N THR A 55 -35.15 -0.18 -8.36
CA THR A 55 -35.01 -0.42 -9.80
C THR A 55 -34.73 0.91 -10.49
N GLY A 56 -33.71 0.97 -11.32
CA GLY A 56 -33.36 2.17 -12.06
C GLY A 56 -31.96 2.10 -12.66
N THR A 57 -31.63 3.07 -13.49
CA THR A 57 -30.29 3.25 -14.08
C THR A 57 -29.56 4.34 -13.30
N GLN A 58 -28.35 4.05 -12.88
CA GLN A 58 -27.46 5.00 -12.21
C GLN A 58 -26.21 5.20 -13.06
N GLN A 59 -25.71 6.44 -13.08
CA GLN A 59 -24.45 6.76 -13.73
C GLN A 59 -23.35 6.84 -12.68
N LEU A 60 -22.29 6.03 -12.88
CA LEU A 60 -21.10 6.05 -12.05
C LEU A 60 -20.02 6.83 -12.78
N ASN A 61 -19.57 7.93 -12.18
CA ASN A 61 -18.41 8.68 -12.66
C ASN A 61 -17.21 8.37 -11.77
N ILE A 62 -16.20 7.69 -12.31
CA ILE A 62 -14.98 7.33 -11.60
C ILE A 62 -13.96 8.45 -11.79
N LEU A 63 -13.79 9.29 -10.78
CA LEU A 63 -12.85 10.43 -10.82
C LEU A 63 -11.41 9.98 -10.56
N LYS A 64 -11.20 9.05 -9.62
CA LYS A 64 -9.89 8.51 -9.25
C LYS A 64 -10.02 7.06 -8.80
N VAL A 65 -9.02 6.26 -9.11
CA VAL A 65 -8.87 4.90 -8.62
C VAL A 65 -7.77 4.90 -7.57
N ALA A 66 -7.96 4.13 -6.49
CA ALA A 66 -6.93 3.96 -5.48
C ALA A 66 -5.70 3.26 -6.09
N GLN A 67 -4.52 3.78 -5.79
CA GLN A 67 -3.24 3.21 -6.19
C GLN A 67 -2.50 2.71 -4.97
N ALA A 68 -1.64 1.69 -5.16
CA ALA A 68 -0.73 1.25 -4.14
C ALA A 68 0.31 2.34 -3.87
N GLY A 69 0.65 2.58 -2.60
CA GLY A 69 1.78 3.42 -2.24
C GLY A 69 3.08 2.78 -2.75
N TYR A 70 4.02 3.57 -3.24
CA TYR A 70 5.31 3.07 -3.70
C TYR A 70 6.45 4.02 -3.32
N LEU A 71 7.63 3.44 -3.16
CA LEU A 71 8.89 4.14 -2.92
C LEU A 71 9.96 3.58 -3.85
N THR A 72 10.55 4.43 -4.68
CA THR A 72 11.71 4.09 -5.53
C THR A 72 12.96 4.66 -4.90
N GLY A 73 13.90 3.82 -4.52
CA GLY A 73 15.17 4.24 -3.97
C GLY A 73 16.05 5.00 -4.97
N ALA A 74 17.00 5.77 -4.44
CA ALA A 74 18.06 6.34 -5.25
C ALA A 74 18.92 5.24 -5.88
N GLN A 75 19.63 5.56 -6.93
CA GLN A 75 20.56 4.62 -7.56
C GLN A 75 21.76 4.37 -6.64
N LEU A 76 21.99 3.12 -6.32
CA LEU A 76 23.18 2.66 -5.60
C LEU A 76 24.35 2.45 -6.56
N SER A 77 25.51 2.12 -6.01
CA SER A 77 26.68 1.81 -6.83
C SER A 77 26.41 0.64 -7.80
N SER A 78 26.96 0.71 -9.00
CA SER A 78 26.88 -0.36 -10.00
C SER A 78 27.47 -1.70 -9.54
N LYS A 79 28.23 -1.70 -8.45
CA LYS A 79 28.79 -2.91 -7.83
C LYS A 79 27.85 -3.50 -6.76
N THR A 80 26.78 -2.81 -6.42
CA THR A 80 25.83 -3.28 -5.39
C THR A 80 25.07 -4.50 -5.88
N THR A 81 24.98 -5.48 -5.00
CA THR A 81 24.18 -6.71 -5.18
C THR A 81 23.32 -6.92 -3.95
N THR A 82 22.48 -7.93 -3.98
CA THR A 82 21.69 -8.34 -2.80
C THR A 82 22.56 -8.82 -1.63
N SER A 83 23.79 -9.26 -1.91
CA SER A 83 24.77 -9.71 -0.88
C SER A 83 25.63 -8.57 -0.35
N THR A 84 25.56 -7.37 -0.93
CA THR A 84 26.32 -6.20 -0.46
C THR A 84 25.83 -5.80 0.92
N THR A 85 26.76 -5.64 1.86
CA THR A 85 26.48 -5.24 3.25
C THR A 85 26.28 -3.73 3.37
N LEU A 86 25.61 -3.30 4.44
CA LEU A 86 25.46 -1.88 4.77
C LEU A 86 26.84 -1.21 4.97
N ALA A 87 27.81 -1.94 5.54
CA ALA A 87 29.17 -1.44 5.69
C ALA A 87 29.83 -1.14 4.33
N GLU A 88 29.66 -2.02 3.34
CA GLU A 88 30.15 -1.80 1.96
C GLU A 88 29.44 -0.65 1.25
N LEU A 89 28.20 -0.33 1.63
CA LEU A 89 27.50 0.86 1.18
C LEU A 89 27.94 2.15 1.89
N GLY A 90 28.90 2.04 2.83
CA GLY A 90 29.43 3.18 3.58
C GLY A 90 28.73 3.45 4.91
N TYR A 91 27.90 2.52 5.39
CA TYR A 91 27.32 2.64 6.71
C TYR A 91 28.32 2.22 7.79
N THR A 92 28.65 3.14 8.71
CA THR A 92 29.63 2.94 9.78
C THR A 92 29.02 3.08 11.18
N GLY A 93 27.67 3.15 11.27
CA GLY A 93 26.95 3.35 12.53
C GLY A 93 26.76 2.08 13.37
N GLY A 94 26.13 2.21 14.51
CA GLY A 94 25.66 1.11 15.35
C GLY A 94 24.35 0.48 14.84
N ASP A 95 23.55 -0.06 15.74
CA ASP A 95 22.24 -0.64 15.37
C ASP A 95 21.30 0.42 14.80
N ALA A 96 20.94 0.23 13.54
CA ALA A 96 20.02 1.09 12.82
C ALA A 96 18.59 0.60 13.01
N LYS A 97 17.74 1.44 13.60
CA LYS A 97 16.33 1.17 13.78
C LYS A 97 15.53 1.92 12.73
N ILE A 98 14.79 1.21 11.92
CA ILE A 98 13.93 1.74 10.87
C ILE A 98 12.49 1.42 11.22
N ASN A 99 11.63 2.41 11.21
CA ASN A 99 10.20 2.25 11.42
C ASN A 99 9.46 2.26 10.08
N LEU A 100 8.72 1.20 9.81
CA LEU A 100 7.74 1.16 8.76
C LEU A 100 6.37 1.38 9.37
N THR A 101 5.74 2.50 9.06
CA THR A 101 4.39 2.85 9.53
C THR A 101 3.42 2.74 8.37
N LYS A 102 2.34 1.96 8.54
CA LYS A 102 1.26 1.86 7.58
C LYS A 102 0.23 2.97 7.76
N GLY A 103 -0.59 3.19 6.75
CA GLY A 103 -1.64 4.20 6.79
C GLY A 103 -2.73 3.96 7.83
N ASP A 104 -2.87 2.74 8.30
CA ASP A 104 -3.72 2.35 9.44
C ASP A 104 -3.12 2.72 10.81
N GLY A 105 -1.88 3.27 10.84
CA GLY A 105 -1.15 3.63 12.04
C GLY A 105 -0.29 2.51 12.64
N THR A 106 -0.34 1.30 12.08
CA THR A 106 0.50 0.19 12.54
C THR A 106 1.96 0.46 12.21
N THR A 107 2.84 0.42 13.21
CA THR A 107 4.29 0.61 13.05
C THR A 107 5.03 -0.67 13.35
N LYS A 108 5.99 -1.02 12.49
CA LYS A 108 6.91 -2.14 12.68
C LYS A 108 8.34 -1.63 12.65
N GLU A 109 9.10 -1.92 13.70
CA GLU A 109 10.52 -1.59 13.80
C GLU A 109 11.35 -2.70 13.14
N ILE A 110 12.30 -2.30 12.32
CA ILE A 110 13.29 -3.15 11.67
C ILE A 110 14.66 -2.73 12.23
N THR A 111 15.41 -3.68 12.78
CA THR A 111 16.78 -3.42 13.27
C THR A 111 17.79 -3.98 12.27
N LEU A 112 18.72 -3.15 11.83
CA LEU A 112 19.79 -3.50 10.90
C LEU A 112 21.13 -3.20 11.55
N THR A 113 22.15 -3.96 11.18
CA THR A 113 23.53 -3.79 11.59
C THR A 113 24.43 -3.49 10.38
N GLN A 114 25.69 -3.16 10.61
CA GLN A 114 26.66 -2.99 9.51
C GLN A 114 26.79 -4.23 8.62
N GLY A 115 26.64 -5.43 9.22
CA GLY A 115 26.70 -6.71 8.52
C GLY A 115 25.42 -7.08 7.78
N SER A 116 24.31 -6.38 8.00
CA SER A 116 23.07 -6.65 7.27
C SER A 116 23.25 -6.37 5.78
N THR A 117 22.81 -7.28 4.95
CA THR A 117 22.90 -7.18 3.49
C THR A 117 21.67 -6.45 2.91
N VAL A 118 21.78 -5.99 1.67
CA VAL A 118 20.63 -5.46 0.92
C VAL A 118 19.50 -6.50 0.86
N GLY A 119 19.85 -7.79 0.75
CA GLY A 119 18.88 -8.89 0.78
C GLY A 119 18.15 -8.99 2.11
N ASP A 120 18.86 -8.82 3.24
CA ASP A 120 18.25 -8.85 4.58
C ASP A 120 17.30 -7.67 4.79
N VAL A 121 17.67 -6.50 4.28
CA VAL A 121 16.79 -5.32 4.31
C VAL A 121 15.50 -5.60 3.55
N ILE A 122 15.60 -6.18 2.34
CA ILE A 122 14.43 -6.52 1.52
C ILE A 122 13.54 -7.57 2.22
N ALA A 123 14.16 -8.59 2.82
CA ALA A 123 13.44 -9.61 3.57
C ALA A 123 12.69 -8.97 4.76
N SER A 124 13.38 -8.15 5.55
CA SER A 124 12.79 -7.46 6.71
C SER A 124 11.64 -6.53 6.33
N LEU A 125 11.75 -5.84 5.18
CA LEU A 125 10.67 -5.01 4.65
C LEU A 125 9.46 -5.85 4.23
N LYS A 126 9.68 -6.99 3.59
CA LYS A 126 8.60 -7.94 3.23
C LYS A 126 7.89 -8.47 4.47
N ASP A 127 8.64 -8.82 5.51
CA ASP A 127 8.12 -9.28 6.80
C ASP A 127 7.38 -8.16 7.54
N ALA A 128 7.78 -6.91 7.30
CA ALA A 128 7.06 -5.74 7.81
C ALA A 128 5.74 -5.49 7.07
N GLY A 129 5.45 -6.20 5.99
CA GLY A 129 4.14 -6.20 5.34
C GLY A 129 4.03 -5.35 4.09
N VAL A 130 5.15 -4.91 3.51
CA VAL A 130 5.22 -4.29 2.18
C VAL A 130 5.80 -5.26 1.16
N SER A 131 5.69 -4.91 -0.10
CA SER A 131 6.43 -5.57 -1.18
C SER A 131 7.74 -4.82 -1.40
N ALA A 132 8.87 -5.50 -1.41
CA ALA A 132 10.18 -4.89 -1.62
C ALA A 132 11.00 -5.73 -2.59
N ASN A 133 11.76 -5.08 -3.45
CA ASN A 133 12.66 -5.74 -4.40
C ASN A 133 13.89 -4.88 -4.69
N TYR A 134 15.00 -5.52 -5.01
CA TYR A 134 16.20 -4.87 -5.54
C TYR A 134 16.30 -5.15 -7.03
N ASP A 135 16.38 -4.10 -7.82
CA ASP A 135 16.61 -4.18 -9.26
C ASP A 135 18.12 -4.10 -9.52
N ALA A 136 18.69 -5.21 -9.93
CA ALA A 136 20.13 -5.32 -10.23
C ALA A 136 20.51 -4.60 -11.53
N THR A 137 19.57 -4.30 -12.42
CA THR A 137 19.83 -3.59 -13.68
C THR A 137 19.97 -2.09 -13.42
N ASN A 138 19.06 -1.53 -12.61
CA ASN A 138 19.03 -0.12 -12.28
C ASN A 138 19.70 0.20 -10.94
N HIS A 139 20.16 -0.81 -10.20
CA HIS A 139 20.75 -0.70 -8.86
C HIS A 139 19.90 0.11 -7.90
N ARG A 140 18.58 -0.18 -7.84
CA ARG A 140 17.61 0.52 -7.01
C ARG A 140 16.77 -0.44 -6.18
N ILE A 141 16.36 0.03 -5.02
CA ILE A 141 15.37 -0.66 -4.19
C ILE A 141 14.00 -0.09 -4.51
N PHE A 142 13.06 -0.96 -4.84
CA PHE A 142 11.65 -0.63 -5.03
C PHE A 142 10.84 -1.19 -3.88
N ILE A 143 9.98 -0.38 -3.32
CA ILE A 143 9.08 -0.77 -2.24
C ILE A 143 7.67 -0.34 -2.65
N SER A 144 6.68 -1.18 -2.42
CA SER A 144 5.28 -0.85 -2.65
C SER A 144 4.38 -1.46 -1.58
N SER A 145 3.25 -0.84 -1.32
CA SER A 145 2.21 -1.48 -0.52
C SER A 145 1.66 -2.70 -1.26
N LYS A 146 1.21 -3.71 -0.52
CA LYS A 146 0.61 -4.93 -1.11
C LYS A 146 -0.76 -4.66 -1.70
N ASP A 147 -1.51 -3.77 -1.05
CA ASP A 147 -2.87 -3.42 -1.43
C ASP A 147 -2.98 -1.92 -1.68
N THR A 148 -4.06 -1.52 -2.34
CA THR A 148 -4.38 -0.12 -2.62
C THR A 148 -5.15 0.51 -1.47
N GLY A 149 -5.14 1.83 -1.40
CA GLY A 149 -5.92 2.61 -0.45
C GLY A 149 -5.09 3.24 0.66
N LYS A 150 -5.67 4.23 1.32
CA LYS A 150 -4.99 5.06 2.31
C LYS A 150 -4.45 4.25 3.49
N ASP A 151 -5.21 3.26 3.96
CA ASP A 151 -4.83 2.44 5.12
C ASP A 151 -3.68 1.48 4.82
N ASN A 152 -3.47 1.17 3.54
CA ASN A 152 -2.38 0.33 3.06
C ASN A 152 -1.15 1.12 2.59
N ASP A 153 -1.24 2.45 2.56
CA ASP A 153 -0.06 3.31 2.31
C ASP A 153 0.98 3.09 3.40
N PHE A 154 2.22 3.48 3.15
CA PHE A 154 3.28 3.29 4.13
C PHE A 154 4.27 4.45 4.14
N THR A 155 4.97 4.60 5.24
CA THR A 155 6.10 5.52 5.39
C THR A 155 7.27 4.78 6.02
N LEU A 156 8.49 5.11 5.59
CA LEU A 156 9.74 4.67 6.21
C LEU A 156 10.37 5.83 6.94
N THR A 157 10.72 5.61 8.22
CA THR A 157 11.36 6.61 9.05
C THR A 157 12.52 5.99 9.80
N GLY A 158 13.55 6.77 10.11
CA GLY A 158 14.56 6.34 11.07
C GLY A 158 13.97 6.34 12.48
N GLY A 159 13.96 5.18 13.14
CA GLY A 159 13.60 5.07 14.55
C GLY A 159 14.66 5.67 15.48
N ASN A 160 15.90 5.78 14.98
CA ASN A 160 17.02 6.46 15.61
C ASN A 160 17.87 7.16 14.55
N THR A 161 18.89 7.89 14.96
CA THR A 161 19.84 8.58 14.05
C THR A 161 20.52 7.59 13.11
N GLU A 162 20.87 6.42 13.60
CA GLU A 162 21.53 5.36 12.84
C GLU A 162 20.58 4.76 11.79
N GLY A 163 19.29 4.62 12.11
CA GLY A 163 18.28 4.22 11.14
C GLY A 163 18.11 5.23 10.00
N ALA A 164 18.16 6.52 10.31
CA ALA A 164 18.12 7.57 9.28
C ALA A 164 19.35 7.52 8.36
N ARG A 165 20.54 7.25 8.91
CA ARG A 165 21.78 7.07 8.15
C ARG A 165 21.72 5.82 7.26
N ALA A 166 21.24 4.70 7.80
CA ALA A 166 21.09 3.46 7.04
C ALA A 166 20.12 3.65 5.86
N LEU A 167 18.98 4.33 6.08
CA LEU A 167 18.04 4.65 5.00
C LEU A 167 18.69 5.52 3.92
N TYR A 168 19.57 6.44 4.30
CA TYR A 168 20.34 7.24 3.33
C TYR A 168 21.28 6.37 2.50
N GLN A 169 22.08 5.51 3.15
CA GLN A 169 23.00 4.62 2.44
C GLN A 169 22.31 3.64 1.52
N LEU A 170 21.09 3.24 1.88
CA LEU A 170 20.22 2.40 1.04
C LEU A 170 19.52 3.18 -0.09
N GLY A 171 19.73 4.50 -0.15
CA GLY A 171 19.05 5.36 -1.12
C GLY A 171 17.54 5.51 -0.88
N LEU A 172 17.07 5.20 0.32
CA LEU A 172 15.64 5.23 0.70
C LEU A 172 15.24 6.53 1.43
N SER A 173 16.18 7.42 1.65
CA SER A 173 15.95 8.77 2.16
C SER A 173 16.87 9.78 1.51
N VAL A 174 16.61 11.06 1.72
CA VAL A 174 17.49 12.14 1.31
C VAL A 174 18.23 12.71 2.52
N GLY A 175 19.50 12.88 2.37
CA GLY A 175 20.36 13.45 3.38
C GLY A 175 21.26 12.40 4.02
N SER A 176 22.56 12.68 4.06
CA SER A 176 23.59 11.80 4.64
C SER A 176 23.53 11.77 6.16
N ASP A 177 23.04 12.86 6.74
CA ASP A 177 22.93 13.07 8.17
C ASP A 177 21.63 13.83 8.46
N ALA A 178 20.78 13.23 9.28
CA ALA A 178 19.51 13.82 9.66
C ALA A 178 19.65 15.19 10.34
N THR A 179 20.82 15.49 10.92
CA THR A 179 21.08 16.76 11.59
C THR A 179 21.48 17.88 10.62
N ASN A 180 21.97 17.54 9.42
CA ASN A 180 22.53 18.48 8.45
C ASN A 180 21.73 18.60 7.16
N ALA A 181 20.70 17.77 6.95
CA ALA A 181 19.87 17.85 5.76
C ALA A 181 19.08 19.16 5.73
N THR A 182 19.14 19.83 4.59
CA THR A 182 18.36 21.05 4.33
C THR A 182 17.29 20.75 3.30
N TYR A 183 16.02 20.96 3.67
CA TYR A 183 14.90 20.78 2.77
C TYR A 183 14.53 22.11 2.11
N LYS A 184 14.24 22.02 0.83
CA LYS A 184 13.60 23.12 0.11
C LYS A 184 12.17 22.65 -0.20
N SER A 185 11.18 23.22 0.47
CA SER A 185 9.79 23.02 0.10
C SER A 185 9.34 24.18 -0.80
N TYR A 186 8.56 23.83 -1.82
CA TYR A 186 7.96 24.81 -2.72
C TYR A 186 6.45 24.67 -2.62
N THR A 187 5.75 25.77 -2.35
CA THR A 187 4.30 25.81 -2.49
C THR A 187 3.99 26.32 -3.88
N GLN A 188 3.34 25.52 -4.68
CA GLN A 188 2.90 25.90 -6.02
C GLN A 188 1.43 26.27 -5.97
N TYR A 189 1.11 27.46 -6.45
CA TYR A 189 -0.27 27.94 -6.56
C TYR A 189 -0.79 27.73 -7.98
N TYR A 190 -2.07 27.39 -8.07
CA TYR A 190 -2.80 27.27 -9.32
C TYR A 190 -3.98 28.23 -9.28
N ASP A 191 -4.32 28.83 -10.41
CA ASP A 191 -5.52 29.65 -10.56
C ASP A 191 -6.80 28.80 -10.62
N ALA A 192 -7.95 29.45 -10.70
CA ALA A 192 -9.25 28.79 -10.78
C ALA A 192 -9.40 27.90 -12.03
N ASP A 193 -8.63 28.16 -13.06
CA ASP A 193 -8.63 27.41 -14.33
C ASP A 193 -7.59 26.24 -14.32
N GLY A 194 -6.86 26.08 -13.21
CA GLY A 194 -5.87 25.03 -13.04
C GLY A 194 -4.50 25.32 -13.67
N ASN A 195 -4.23 26.58 -14.06
CA ASN A 195 -2.94 26.97 -14.58
C ASN A 195 -1.96 27.32 -13.46
N LYS A 196 -0.70 26.98 -13.66
CA LYS A 196 0.36 27.31 -12.72
C LYS A 196 0.57 28.81 -12.61
N VAL A 197 0.39 29.38 -11.42
CA VAL A 197 0.68 30.80 -11.15
C VAL A 197 2.17 30.96 -10.88
N THR A 198 2.88 31.61 -11.81
CA THR A 198 4.32 31.89 -11.69
C THR A 198 4.57 33.11 -10.79
N GLY A 199 5.63 33.07 -9.99
CA GLY A 199 6.00 34.19 -9.11
C GLY A 199 5.37 34.19 -7.72
N THR A 200 4.51 33.22 -7.41
CA THR A 200 3.91 33.06 -6.08
C THR A 200 4.61 31.96 -5.26
N GLU A 201 5.67 31.38 -5.77
CA GLU A 201 6.41 30.31 -5.13
C GLU A 201 7.05 30.78 -3.82
N GLN A 202 6.54 30.33 -2.70
CA GLN A 202 7.20 30.55 -1.42
C GLN A 202 8.25 29.45 -1.19
N LYS A 203 9.50 29.87 -1.16
CA LYS A 203 10.63 28.98 -0.92
C LYS A 203 10.87 28.90 0.58
N VAL A 204 10.45 27.84 1.22
CA VAL A 204 10.74 27.59 2.62
C VAL A 204 11.94 26.63 2.69
N THR A 205 13.01 27.09 3.32
CA THR A 205 14.18 26.26 3.63
C THR A 205 14.14 25.94 5.10
N ALA A 206 13.88 24.69 5.45
CA ALA A 206 13.93 24.20 6.82
C ALA A 206 15.18 23.33 7.00
N LYS A 207 15.90 23.53 8.12
CA LYS A 207 16.96 22.61 8.50
C LYS A 207 16.34 21.35 9.09
N ALA A 208 16.78 20.20 8.62
CA ALA A 208 16.43 18.94 9.22
C ALA A 208 16.92 18.89 10.67
N ASN A 209 16.08 18.40 11.55
CA ASN A 209 16.45 18.07 12.92
C ASN A 209 16.60 16.55 13.08
N LYS A 210 16.91 16.10 14.29
CA LYS A 210 17.10 14.68 14.61
C LYS A 210 15.89 13.79 14.27
N ASN A 211 14.72 14.38 14.06
CA ASN A 211 13.45 13.69 13.79
C ASN A 211 13.02 13.88 12.33
N VAL A 212 13.97 14.10 11.42
CA VAL A 212 13.65 14.24 10.01
C VAL A 212 12.93 12.99 9.54
N GLN A 213 11.68 13.20 9.11
CA GLN A 213 10.91 12.19 8.45
C GLN A 213 11.51 11.99 7.05
N PRO A 214 11.93 10.79 6.68
CA PRO A 214 12.16 10.49 5.29
C PRO A 214 10.82 10.64 4.55
N TYR A 215 10.88 10.79 3.26
CA TYR A 215 9.74 11.04 2.41
C TYR A 215 8.54 10.18 2.73
N SER A 216 7.36 10.76 2.65
CA SER A 216 6.16 9.95 2.47
C SER A 216 6.26 9.25 1.11
N THR A 217 5.74 8.05 1.03
CA THR A 217 5.69 7.24 -0.20
C THR A 217 5.07 7.97 -1.39
N LYS A 218 4.33 9.04 -1.15
CA LYS A 218 3.70 9.89 -2.17
C LYS A 218 4.59 11.04 -2.66
N CYS A 219 5.70 11.30 -2.01
CA CYS A 219 6.62 12.41 -2.33
C CYS A 219 7.79 11.96 -3.18
N GLN A 220 7.59 11.03 -4.05
CA GLN A 220 8.67 10.49 -4.79
C GLN A 220 8.66 10.89 -6.23
N ILE A 221 9.31 11.93 -6.58
CA ILE A 221 9.94 12.05 -7.90
C ILE A 221 10.91 13.22 -7.82
N ASP A 222 12.17 12.99 -8.12
CA ASP A 222 13.19 13.98 -8.43
C ASP A 222 13.53 14.99 -7.31
N ASN A 223 13.64 14.55 -6.06
CA ASN A 223 13.99 15.42 -4.92
C ASN A 223 13.02 16.62 -4.72
N VAL A 224 11.86 16.59 -5.31
CA VAL A 224 10.82 17.59 -5.14
C VAL A 224 9.71 16.98 -4.33
N CYS A 225 9.58 17.37 -3.08
CA CYS A 225 8.41 17.05 -2.28
C CYS A 225 7.25 17.89 -2.81
N LEU A 226 6.37 17.29 -3.60
CA LEU A 226 5.09 17.87 -3.92
C LEU A 226 4.20 17.70 -2.70
N LEU A 227 4.11 18.72 -1.85
CA LEU A 227 3.09 18.82 -0.84
C LEU A 227 1.74 18.90 -1.56
N TYR A 228 1.03 17.79 -1.60
CA TYR A 228 -0.38 17.82 -1.93
C TYR A 228 -1.12 18.45 -0.74
N THR A 229 -1.41 19.72 -0.81
CA THR A 229 -2.50 20.27 -0.03
C THR A 229 -3.79 19.88 -0.71
N SER A 230 -4.55 19.02 -0.07
CA SER A 230 -5.95 18.75 -0.41
C SER A 230 -6.82 19.96 -0.16
#